data_aca41845a3a6ca0f59973118944e1139
#
_entry.id   aca41845a3a6ca0f59973118944e1139
#
_cell.length_a   1.000
_cell.length_b   1.000
_cell.length_c   1.000
_cell.angle_alpha   90.00
_cell.angle_beta   90.00
_cell.angle_gamma   90.00
#
_symmetry.space_group_name_H-M   'P 1'
#
loop_
_entity.id
_entity.type
_entity.pdbx_description
1 polymer ?
#
loop_
_entity_poly.entity_id
_entity_poly.type
_entity_poly.pdbx_seq_one_letter_code
_entity_poly.pdbx_strand_id
1 'polypeptide(L)'
;MTGEYFKIALKNLKSRSLRSWLTILGIVIGIFLVISLLSLSEGLKQSVMGELQMMGGDMIVILPGDTGDMITTMMGGVELDDRDIEAIRRADGVEVVVEMPFSAAIVRHFQDTETTFIYGVDFNEALPILRHDMGWEIVDGDYPRPGRREVMVGNLVPKDVFEDLLPGDSVVIKGKEFTVAGVLRSLGNREDDLSIALDLQDYRSITGKREGTPVAMAKIEDGHDPETVVGNIERELEDSAIRRRDEERPSFTVMTSETVTDMVENIMGVLQAAVIAFASIAIIVGGIGIMNTMYTSVKERTKEIGILKAVGAKKKHIVSIFLFEAGIIGLVGGVGGVVLGVGLAIAAEMVLAGSGMMFYLEAYISIWLILFGLTFSFVVGCLSGYLPAKQAAKLEPVDALRYE
;
A
#
# COMPACT_ATOMS: atom_id res chain seq x y z
N MET A 1 -8.08 -39.44 15.39
CA MET A 1 -9.47 -38.94 15.52
C MET A 1 -9.72 -37.61 14.80
N THR A 2 -8.87 -36.62 14.89
CA THR A 2 -9.05 -35.31 14.19
C THR A 2 -9.06 -35.40 12.66
N GLY A 3 -8.23 -36.26 12.04
CA GLY A 3 -8.16 -36.43 10.58
C GLY A 3 -9.38 -37.10 9.92
N GLU A 4 -10.13 -37.92 10.66
CA GLU A 4 -11.35 -38.55 10.12
C GLU A 4 -12.53 -37.58 10.10
N TYR A 5 -12.64 -36.71 11.11
CA TYR A 5 -13.65 -35.65 11.10
C TYR A 5 -13.45 -34.66 9.96
N PHE A 6 -12.19 -34.35 9.63
CA PHE A 6 -11.85 -33.49 8.50
C PHE A 6 -12.24 -34.11 7.14
N LYS A 7 -11.96 -35.42 6.92
CA LYS A 7 -12.37 -36.14 5.71
C LYS A 7 -13.90 -36.24 5.55
N ILE A 8 -14.61 -36.45 6.66
CA ILE A 8 -16.07 -36.49 6.66
C ILE A 8 -16.66 -35.10 6.33
N ALA A 9 -16.12 -34.04 6.90
CA ALA A 9 -16.54 -32.68 6.64
C ALA A 9 -16.31 -32.28 5.16
N LEU A 10 -15.14 -32.62 4.58
CA LEU A 10 -14.85 -32.36 3.15
C LEU A 10 -15.76 -33.17 2.20
N LYS A 11 -16.04 -34.42 2.51
CA LYS A 11 -16.92 -35.28 1.71
C LYS A 11 -18.37 -34.77 1.70
N ASN A 12 -18.82 -34.26 2.85
CA ASN A 12 -20.14 -33.65 3.00
C ASN A 12 -20.27 -32.28 2.27
N LEU A 13 -19.17 -31.53 2.14
CA LEU A 13 -19.14 -30.28 1.38
C LEU A 13 -19.35 -30.49 -0.13
N LYS A 14 -18.83 -31.59 -0.68
CA LYS A 14 -18.91 -31.90 -2.13
C LYS A 14 -20.33 -32.34 -2.61
N SER A 15 -21.19 -32.77 -1.70
CA SER A 15 -22.57 -33.22 -1.99
C SER A 15 -23.64 -32.16 -1.67
N ARG A 16 -23.28 -30.97 -1.20
CA ARG A 16 -24.21 -29.94 -0.73
C ARG A 16 -24.76 -29.06 -1.86
N SER A 17 -26.03 -28.65 -1.69
CA SER A 17 -26.82 -27.82 -2.60
C SER A 17 -26.20 -26.43 -2.87
N LEU A 18 -26.61 -25.78 -3.97
CA LEU A 18 -26.26 -24.43 -4.39
C LEU A 18 -26.29 -23.40 -3.22
N ARG A 19 -27.21 -23.61 -2.25
CA ARG A 19 -27.36 -22.75 -1.07
C ARG A 19 -26.11 -22.72 -0.17
N SER A 20 -25.45 -23.87 0.02
CA SER A 20 -24.22 -23.93 0.84
C SER A 20 -23.04 -23.20 0.18
N TRP A 21 -22.97 -23.22 -1.14
CA TRP A 21 -21.97 -22.46 -1.89
C TRP A 21 -22.18 -20.94 -1.79
N LEU A 22 -23.43 -20.47 -1.86
CA LEU A 22 -23.76 -19.05 -1.66
C LEU A 22 -23.40 -18.57 -0.25
N THR A 23 -23.57 -19.45 0.75
CA THR A 23 -23.16 -19.17 2.13
C THR A 23 -21.67 -19.00 2.28
N ILE A 24 -20.88 -19.91 1.72
CA ILE A 24 -19.42 -19.84 1.75
C ILE A 24 -18.94 -18.60 1.00
N LEU A 25 -19.58 -18.25 -0.13
CA LEU A 25 -19.24 -17.10 -0.94
C LEU A 25 -19.33 -15.78 -0.14
N GLY A 26 -20.32 -15.61 0.72
CA GLY A 26 -20.43 -14.42 1.58
C GLY A 26 -19.23 -14.25 2.50
N ILE A 27 -18.72 -15.35 3.09
CA ILE A 27 -17.53 -15.32 3.93
C ILE A 27 -16.28 -15.10 3.10
N VAL A 28 -16.18 -15.77 1.93
CA VAL A 28 -15.08 -15.56 0.99
C VAL A 28 -14.97 -14.10 0.62
N ILE A 29 -16.06 -13.44 0.21
CA ILE A 29 -16.06 -12.02 -0.15
C ILE A 29 -15.67 -11.14 1.04
N GLY A 30 -16.19 -11.40 2.23
CA GLY A 30 -15.85 -10.61 3.42
C GLY A 30 -14.37 -10.69 3.77
N ILE A 31 -13.80 -11.89 3.82
CA ILE A 31 -12.38 -12.11 4.10
C ILE A 31 -11.50 -11.60 2.96
N PHE A 32 -11.91 -11.82 1.71
CA PHE A 32 -11.24 -11.29 0.52
C PHE A 32 -11.07 -9.77 0.58
N LEU A 33 -12.15 -9.03 0.88
CA LEU A 33 -12.10 -7.58 1.00
C LEU A 33 -11.15 -7.13 2.13
N VAL A 34 -11.24 -7.77 3.30
CA VAL A 34 -10.35 -7.45 4.43
C VAL A 34 -8.89 -7.69 4.07
N ILE A 35 -8.56 -8.88 3.56
CA ILE A 35 -7.17 -9.25 3.27
C ILE A 35 -6.59 -8.38 2.15
N SER A 36 -7.31 -8.21 1.04
CA SER A 36 -6.78 -7.44 -0.10
C SER A 36 -6.56 -5.96 0.26
N LEU A 37 -7.54 -5.32 0.89
CA LEU A 37 -7.45 -3.91 1.18
C LEU A 37 -6.51 -3.59 2.35
N LEU A 38 -6.46 -4.43 3.39
CA LEU A 38 -5.47 -4.23 4.46
C LEU A 38 -4.04 -4.49 3.96
N SER A 39 -3.84 -5.47 3.08
CA SER A 39 -2.53 -5.73 2.48
C SER A 39 -2.05 -4.54 1.63
N LEU A 40 -2.92 -3.97 0.79
CA LEU A 40 -2.60 -2.81 -0.03
C LEU A 40 -2.43 -1.54 0.80
N SER A 41 -3.30 -1.33 1.81
CA SER A 41 -3.22 -0.18 2.71
C SER A 41 -1.93 -0.16 3.53
N GLU A 42 -1.53 -1.31 4.07
CA GLU A 42 -0.29 -1.41 4.84
C GLU A 42 0.94 -1.26 3.93
N GLY A 43 0.89 -1.81 2.71
CA GLY A 43 1.95 -1.62 1.73
C GLY A 43 2.15 -0.15 1.37
N LEU A 44 1.06 0.56 1.05
CA LEU A 44 1.11 2.00 0.77
C LEU A 44 1.64 2.80 1.97
N LYS A 45 1.16 2.47 3.19
CA LYS A 45 1.67 3.11 4.40
C LYS A 45 3.18 2.93 4.55
N GLN A 46 3.68 1.71 4.35
CA GLN A 46 5.11 1.43 4.49
C GLN A 46 5.95 2.12 3.42
N SER A 47 5.48 2.21 2.18
CA SER A 47 6.17 2.95 1.12
C SER A 47 6.32 4.43 1.49
N VAL A 48 5.22 5.10 1.86
CA VAL A 48 5.25 6.53 2.24
C VAL A 48 6.08 6.75 3.52
N MET A 49 5.90 5.91 4.53
CA MET A 49 6.66 6.04 5.79
C MET A 49 8.16 5.78 5.60
N GLY A 50 8.53 4.89 4.66
CA GLY A 50 9.93 4.67 4.29
C GLY A 50 10.58 5.94 3.73
N GLU A 51 9.91 6.63 2.82
CA GLU A 51 10.38 7.91 2.25
C GLU A 51 10.51 9.00 3.32
N LEU A 52 9.49 9.15 4.16
CA LEU A 52 9.51 10.17 5.23
C LEU A 52 10.61 9.93 6.27
N GLN A 53 10.88 8.65 6.62
CA GLN A 53 11.97 8.32 7.54
C GLN A 53 13.35 8.63 6.95
N MET A 54 13.53 8.51 5.64
CA MET A 54 14.78 8.89 4.98
C MET A 54 14.95 10.40 4.92
N MET A 55 13.86 11.16 4.81
CA MET A 55 13.92 12.63 4.78
C MET A 55 14.33 13.26 6.12
N GLY A 56 14.23 12.53 7.23
CA GLY A 56 14.49 13.07 8.57
C GLY A 56 13.41 14.03 9.07
N GLY A 57 13.53 14.44 10.34
CA GLY A 57 12.58 15.39 10.96
C GLY A 57 12.78 16.86 10.54
N ASP A 58 13.91 17.16 9.90
CA ASP A 58 14.34 18.54 9.60
C ASP A 58 14.03 18.96 8.15
N MET A 59 13.18 18.18 7.46
CA MET A 59 12.77 18.47 6.09
C MET A 59 11.30 18.88 6.01
N ILE A 60 11.04 19.91 5.22
CA ILE A 60 9.69 20.40 4.87
C ILE A 60 9.44 20.07 3.41
N VAL A 61 8.28 19.52 3.12
CA VAL A 61 7.80 19.26 1.75
C VAL A 61 6.88 20.38 1.31
N ILE A 62 7.15 20.94 0.15
CA ILE A 62 6.38 22.01 -0.46
C ILE A 62 5.81 21.54 -1.80
N LEU A 63 4.49 21.60 -1.92
CA LEU A 63 3.75 21.23 -3.13
C LEU A 63 2.93 22.42 -3.62
N PRO A 64 2.81 22.63 -4.94
CA PRO A 64 1.85 23.58 -5.48
C PRO A 64 0.44 23.02 -5.35
N GLY A 65 -0.55 23.86 -5.13
CA GLY A 65 -1.95 23.48 -4.99
C GLY A 65 -2.38 23.23 -3.55
N ASP A 66 -3.67 22.99 -3.39
CA ASP A 66 -4.27 22.67 -2.11
C ASP A 66 -4.14 21.16 -1.82
N THR A 67 -4.22 20.78 -0.56
CA THR A 67 -4.16 19.38 -0.12
C THR A 67 -5.14 18.47 -0.88
N GLY A 68 -6.29 19.01 -1.32
CA GLY A 68 -7.28 18.31 -2.14
C GLY A 68 -6.84 18.02 -3.57
N ASP A 69 -5.88 18.79 -4.10
CA ASP A 69 -5.38 18.72 -5.47
C ASP A 69 -4.07 17.95 -5.61
N MET A 70 -3.57 17.37 -4.52
CA MET A 70 -2.27 16.69 -4.44
C MET A 70 -2.07 15.64 -5.56
N ILE A 71 -3.12 14.86 -5.87
CA ILE A 71 -3.08 13.86 -6.95
C ILE A 71 -2.92 14.54 -8.30
N THR A 72 -3.63 15.65 -8.54
CA THR A 72 -3.58 16.41 -9.80
C THR A 72 -2.21 17.05 -9.98
N THR A 73 -1.64 17.57 -8.89
CA THR A 73 -0.30 18.16 -8.85
C THR A 73 0.78 17.12 -9.16
N MET A 74 0.72 15.96 -8.53
CA MET A 74 1.63 14.83 -8.81
C MET A 74 1.51 14.29 -10.23
N MET A 75 0.35 14.42 -10.87
CA MET A 75 0.14 14.09 -12.28
C MET A 75 0.60 15.18 -13.26
N GLY A 76 1.29 16.24 -12.78
CA GLY A 76 1.88 17.28 -13.61
C GLY A 76 0.94 18.46 -13.93
N GLY A 77 -0.05 18.73 -13.06
CA GLY A 77 -1.02 19.81 -13.27
C GLY A 77 -0.48 21.21 -12.98
N VAL A 78 0.12 21.41 -11.82
CA VAL A 78 0.70 22.70 -11.38
C VAL A 78 2.13 22.46 -10.93
N GLU A 79 3.02 23.40 -11.18
CA GLU A 79 4.43 23.32 -10.75
C GLU A 79 4.79 24.60 -10.00
N LEU A 80 5.68 24.50 -9.01
CA LEU A 80 6.32 25.64 -8.36
C LEU A 80 7.26 26.30 -9.38
N ASP A 81 7.16 27.60 -9.56
CA ASP A 81 8.05 28.32 -10.47
C ASP A 81 9.35 28.77 -9.74
N ASP A 82 10.33 29.28 -10.50
CA ASP A 82 11.60 29.72 -9.94
C ASP A 82 11.43 30.85 -8.90
N ARG A 83 10.34 31.62 -8.96
CA ARG A 83 10.04 32.69 -7.99
C ARG A 83 9.49 32.14 -6.67
N ASP A 84 8.73 31.04 -6.77
CA ASP A 84 8.25 30.32 -5.60
C ASP A 84 9.44 29.70 -4.87
N ILE A 85 10.37 29.08 -5.60
CA ILE A 85 11.62 28.55 -5.03
C ILE A 85 12.45 29.65 -4.36
N GLU A 86 12.57 30.80 -5.00
CA GLU A 86 13.24 31.94 -4.40
C GLU A 86 12.52 32.55 -3.17
N ALA A 87 11.19 32.43 -3.11
CA ALA A 87 10.42 32.80 -1.92
C ALA A 87 10.69 31.85 -0.76
N ILE A 88 10.70 30.53 -1.04
CA ILE A 88 11.02 29.50 -0.05
C ILE A 88 12.45 29.73 0.50
N ARG A 89 13.44 29.99 -0.36
CA ARG A 89 14.82 30.23 0.05
C ARG A 89 15.00 31.46 0.96
N ARG A 90 14.11 32.44 0.87
CA ARG A 90 14.14 33.65 1.70
C ARG A 90 13.45 33.51 3.04
N ALA A 91 12.68 32.45 3.22
CA ALA A 91 11.97 32.24 4.46
C ALA A 91 12.95 32.01 5.61
N ASP A 92 12.69 32.68 6.74
CA ASP A 92 13.52 32.58 7.93
C ASP A 92 13.48 31.15 8.50
N GLY A 93 14.67 30.59 8.76
CA GLY A 93 14.84 29.19 9.23
C GLY A 93 14.99 28.14 8.11
N VAL A 94 15.09 28.54 6.83
CA VAL A 94 15.40 27.65 5.71
C VAL A 94 16.90 27.67 5.43
N GLU A 95 17.55 26.51 5.53
CA GLU A 95 18.98 26.34 5.24
C GLU A 95 19.23 26.17 3.74
N VAL A 96 18.52 25.21 3.09
CA VAL A 96 18.67 24.90 1.67
C VAL A 96 17.32 24.45 1.10
N VAL A 97 17.09 24.76 -0.16
CA VAL A 97 15.93 24.27 -0.92
C VAL A 97 16.41 23.33 -2.01
N VAL A 98 15.86 22.11 -2.02
CA VAL A 98 16.12 21.08 -3.01
C VAL A 98 14.94 20.99 -3.95
N GLU A 99 15.15 21.33 -5.22
CA GLU A 99 14.19 21.10 -6.29
C GLU A 99 14.36 19.68 -6.82
N MET A 100 13.26 18.96 -6.97
CA MET A 100 13.27 17.59 -7.52
C MET A 100 12.23 17.42 -8.63
N PRO A 101 12.40 18.10 -9.79
CA PRO A 101 11.56 17.81 -10.93
C PRO A 101 11.82 16.39 -11.43
N PHE A 102 10.76 15.70 -11.77
CA PHE A 102 10.82 14.33 -12.26
C PHE A 102 9.93 14.13 -13.48
N SER A 103 10.25 13.12 -14.27
CA SER A 103 9.40 12.67 -15.38
C SER A 103 9.76 11.26 -15.81
N ALA A 104 8.80 10.54 -16.37
CA ALA A 104 9.11 9.32 -17.10
C ALA A 104 9.91 9.63 -18.36
N ALA A 105 10.94 8.85 -18.62
CA ALA A 105 11.77 8.97 -19.80
C ALA A 105 12.12 7.61 -20.40
N ILE A 106 12.22 7.58 -21.72
CA ILE A 106 12.77 6.44 -22.43
C ILE A 106 14.29 6.52 -22.32
N VAL A 107 14.87 5.49 -21.72
CA VAL A 107 16.30 5.31 -21.53
C VAL A 107 16.76 4.14 -22.36
N ARG A 108 17.88 4.28 -23.02
CA ARG A 108 18.49 3.22 -23.86
C ARG A 108 19.91 2.95 -23.40
N HIS A 109 20.22 1.67 -23.21
CA HIS A 109 21.55 1.16 -23.00
C HIS A 109 21.82 0.07 -24.04
N PHE A 110 22.81 0.27 -24.90
CA PHE A 110 23.07 -0.57 -26.09
C PHE A 110 21.81 -0.79 -26.94
N GLN A 111 21.27 -2.01 -26.95
CA GLN A 111 20.06 -2.37 -27.72
C GLN A 111 18.79 -2.37 -26.87
N ASP A 112 18.94 -2.34 -25.56
CA ASP A 112 17.83 -2.38 -24.61
C ASP A 112 17.25 -0.99 -24.42
N THR A 113 15.93 -0.92 -24.41
CA THR A 113 15.18 0.34 -24.28
C THR A 113 14.08 0.14 -23.27
N GLU A 114 14.16 0.90 -22.19
CA GLU A 114 13.21 0.80 -21.08
C GLU A 114 12.69 2.20 -20.71
N THR A 115 11.54 2.23 -20.07
CA THR A 115 10.98 3.46 -19.52
C THR A 115 11.22 3.48 -18.01
N THR A 116 11.90 4.51 -17.53
CA THR A 116 12.13 4.70 -16.11
C THR A 116 11.95 6.17 -15.71
N PHE A 117 11.88 6.43 -14.41
CA PHE A 117 11.83 7.80 -13.90
C PHE A 117 13.20 8.43 -13.89
N ILE A 118 13.23 9.70 -14.26
CA ILE A 118 14.41 10.54 -14.17
C ILE A 118 14.13 11.71 -13.24
N TYR A 119 15.05 11.99 -12.35
CA TYR A 119 15.03 13.13 -11.43
C TYR A 119 16.08 14.16 -11.83
N GLY A 120 15.70 15.43 -11.79
CA GLY A 120 16.65 16.55 -11.90
C GLY A 120 17.02 17.04 -10.51
N VAL A 121 18.31 17.11 -10.20
CA VAL A 121 18.82 17.56 -8.90
C VAL A 121 20.01 18.48 -9.09
N ASP A 122 20.05 19.60 -8.40
CA ASP A 122 21.26 20.41 -8.39
C ASP A 122 22.36 19.74 -7.55
N PHE A 123 23.29 19.08 -8.23
CA PHE A 123 24.37 18.36 -7.56
C PHE A 123 25.35 19.29 -6.80
N ASN A 124 25.35 20.58 -7.05
CA ASN A 124 26.20 21.50 -6.28
C ASN A 124 25.60 21.80 -4.91
N GLU A 125 24.30 22.11 -4.85
CA GLU A 125 23.65 22.54 -3.62
C GLU A 125 23.02 21.37 -2.85
N ALA A 126 22.37 20.44 -3.55
CA ALA A 126 21.59 19.39 -2.92
C ALA A 126 22.38 18.13 -2.54
N LEU A 127 23.53 17.85 -3.19
CA LEU A 127 24.27 16.62 -2.96
C LEU A 127 24.68 16.37 -1.50
N PRO A 128 25.12 17.39 -0.72
CA PRO A 128 25.41 17.21 0.70
C PRO A 128 24.19 16.73 1.49
N ILE A 129 23.01 17.30 1.24
CA ILE A 129 21.75 16.95 1.89
C ILE A 129 21.29 15.55 1.47
N LEU A 130 21.28 15.28 0.17
CA LEU A 130 20.91 13.97 -0.36
C LEU A 130 21.76 12.86 0.26
N ARG A 131 23.06 13.11 0.44
CA ARG A 131 24.00 12.16 1.01
C ARG A 131 23.84 11.96 2.50
N HIS A 132 23.72 13.05 3.27
CA HIS A 132 23.75 12.99 4.74
C HIS A 132 22.37 12.81 5.35
N ASP A 133 21.36 13.46 4.77
CA ASP A 133 20.03 13.51 5.35
C ASP A 133 19.05 12.56 4.63
N MET A 134 19.28 12.24 3.34
CA MET A 134 18.41 11.40 2.53
C MET A 134 19.02 10.04 2.13
N GLY A 135 20.18 9.69 2.66
CA GLY A 135 20.78 8.36 2.49
C GLY A 135 21.24 8.01 1.06
N TRP A 136 21.42 9.00 0.18
CA TRP A 136 21.91 8.79 -1.19
C TRP A 136 23.40 8.43 -1.22
N GLU A 137 23.74 7.26 -0.71
CA GLU A 137 25.12 6.76 -0.69
C GLU A 137 25.44 5.95 -1.95
N ILE A 138 26.60 6.24 -2.55
CA ILE A 138 27.12 5.44 -3.67
C ILE A 138 27.73 4.14 -3.15
N VAL A 139 27.30 3.02 -3.72
CA VAL A 139 27.86 1.67 -3.43
C VAL A 139 28.86 1.21 -4.47
N ASP A 140 28.78 1.76 -5.69
CA ASP A 140 29.72 1.46 -6.77
C ASP A 140 29.91 2.73 -7.63
N GLY A 141 31.16 3.07 -7.97
CA GLY A 141 31.51 4.29 -8.70
C GLY A 141 31.68 5.52 -7.80
N ASP A 142 31.38 6.68 -8.36
CA ASP A 142 31.54 8.00 -7.73
C ASP A 142 30.26 8.85 -7.88
N TYR A 143 30.17 9.95 -7.14
CA TYR A 143 29.11 10.95 -7.35
C TYR A 143 29.27 11.67 -8.68
N PRO A 144 28.16 11.99 -9.39
CA PRO A 144 28.20 12.76 -10.62
C PRO A 144 28.85 14.12 -10.42
N ARG A 145 29.59 14.56 -11.42
CA ARG A 145 30.21 15.89 -11.43
C ARG A 145 29.36 16.84 -12.26
N PRO A 146 28.97 18.01 -11.71
CA PRO A 146 28.17 18.99 -12.41
C PRO A 146 28.77 19.37 -13.79
N GLY A 147 27.92 19.48 -14.80
CA GLY A 147 28.31 19.85 -16.16
C GLY A 147 29.03 18.79 -16.98
N ARG A 148 29.20 17.56 -16.48
CA ARG A 148 29.85 16.48 -17.21
C ARG A 148 28.90 15.49 -17.86
N ARG A 149 27.59 15.71 -17.83
CA ARG A 149 26.58 14.75 -18.26
C ARG A 149 26.78 13.36 -17.63
N GLU A 150 27.04 13.37 -16.36
CA GLU A 150 27.13 12.18 -15.53
C GLU A 150 25.81 11.99 -14.81
N VAL A 151 25.40 10.74 -14.60
CA VAL A 151 24.18 10.36 -13.89
C VAL A 151 24.50 9.38 -12.78
N MET A 152 23.70 9.35 -11.75
CA MET A 152 23.66 8.25 -10.79
C MET A 152 22.38 7.47 -10.96
N VAL A 153 22.48 6.16 -10.79
CA VAL A 153 21.38 5.22 -11.00
C VAL A 153 21.00 4.54 -9.68
N GLY A 154 19.74 4.27 -9.51
CA GLY A 154 19.25 3.54 -8.35
C GLY A 154 19.73 2.09 -8.33
N ASN A 155 19.69 1.47 -7.18
CA ASN A 155 20.25 0.13 -6.93
C ASN A 155 19.68 -0.98 -7.83
N LEU A 156 18.42 -0.87 -8.24
CA LEU A 156 17.74 -1.86 -9.08
C LEU A 156 17.91 -1.60 -10.58
N VAL A 157 18.40 -0.42 -11.00
CA VAL A 157 18.59 -0.13 -12.43
C VAL A 157 19.58 -1.12 -13.07
N PRO A 158 20.74 -1.47 -12.47
CA PRO A 158 21.65 -2.47 -13.02
C PRO A 158 21.16 -3.91 -12.93
N LYS A 159 20.07 -4.17 -12.22
CA LYS A 159 19.58 -5.54 -11.97
C LYS A 159 18.28 -5.84 -12.71
N ASP A 160 17.36 -4.89 -12.68
CA ASP A 160 15.99 -5.08 -13.14
C ASP A 160 15.67 -4.31 -14.42
N VAL A 161 16.46 -3.25 -14.75
CA VAL A 161 16.23 -2.40 -15.93
C VAL A 161 17.24 -2.69 -17.04
N PHE A 162 18.53 -2.63 -16.73
CA PHE A 162 19.61 -2.91 -17.67
C PHE A 162 20.61 -3.87 -17.04
N GLU A 163 20.53 -5.14 -17.42
CA GLU A 163 21.46 -6.16 -16.91
C GLU A 163 22.91 -5.73 -17.18
N ASP A 164 23.77 -5.84 -16.15
CA ASP A 164 25.21 -5.54 -16.21
C ASP A 164 25.59 -4.07 -16.46
N LEU A 165 24.70 -3.10 -16.20
CA LEU A 165 25.04 -1.68 -16.25
C LEU A 165 26.06 -1.33 -15.15
N LEU A 166 27.23 -0.82 -15.53
CA LEU A 166 28.34 -0.52 -14.62
C LEU A 166 28.66 0.99 -14.62
N PRO A 167 29.29 1.51 -13.54
CA PRO A 167 29.88 2.84 -13.57
C PRO A 167 30.90 2.97 -14.70
N GLY A 168 30.78 4.04 -15.48
CA GLY A 168 31.56 4.29 -16.70
C GLY A 168 30.84 3.96 -18.00
N ASP A 169 29.74 3.19 -17.95
CA ASP A 169 28.91 2.91 -19.11
C ASP A 169 28.09 4.12 -19.55
N SER A 170 27.66 4.10 -20.82
CA SER A 170 26.82 5.15 -21.39
C SER A 170 25.36 4.74 -21.44
N VAL A 171 24.49 5.65 -21.07
CA VAL A 171 23.03 5.56 -21.25
C VAL A 171 22.54 6.73 -22.10
N VAL A 172 21.56 6.50 -22.96
CA VAL A 172 20.96 7.55 -23.79
C VAL A 172 19.57 7.87 -23.24
N ILE A 173 19.40 9.07 -22.73
CA ILE A 173 18.13 9.56 -22.16
C ILE A 173 17.58 10.63 -23.10
N LYS A 174 16.36 10.42 -23.63
CA LYS A 174 15.74 11.33 -24.59
C LYS A 174 16.68 11.81 -25.72
N GLY A 175 17.53 10.90 -26.23
CA GLY A 175 18.43 11.18 -27.35
C GLY A 175 19.75 11.86 -26.97
N LYS A 176 20.03 12.14 -25.70
CA LYS A 176 21.34 12.63 -25.24
C LYS A 176 22.06 11.54 -24.45
N GLU A 177 23.36 11.44 -24.66
CA GLU A 177 24.22 10.47 -24.02
C GLU A 177 24.72 11.01 -22.68
N PHE A 178 24.67 10.13 -21.66
CA PHE A 178 25.15 10.36 -20.29
C PHE A 178 26.02 9.21 -19.85
N THR A 179 27.00 9.48 -18.98
CA THR A 179 27.84 8.45 -18.37
C THR A 179 27.32 8.12 -16.99
N VAL A 180 27.17 6.85 -16.67
CA VAL A 180 26.85 6.39 -15.32
C VAL A 180 28.04 6.66 -14.43
N ALA A 181 27.95 7.60 -13.49
CA ALA A 181 28.99 7.90 -12.53
C ALA A 181 29.01 6.91 -11.38
N GLY A 182 27.85 6.54 -10.87
CA GLY A 182 27.74 5.59 -9.79
C GLY A 182 26.35 5.01 -9.60
N VAL A 183 26.31 3.97 -8.79
CA VAL A 183 25.09 3.24 -8.38
C VAL A 183 24.81 3.56 -6.93
N LEU A 184 23.58 4.00 -6.65
CA LEU A 184 23.12 4.29 -5.29
C LEU A 184 22.94 3.01 -4.47
N ARG A 185 23.06 3.13 -3.16
CA ARG A 185 22.56 2.14 -2.22
C ARG A 185 21.03 2.10 -2.36
N SER A 186 20.42 0.94 -2.09
CA SER A 186 18.95 0.88 -2.02
C SER A 186 18.42 1.91 -1.01
N LEU A 187 17.50 2.72 -1.48
CA LEU A 187 16.79 3.73 -0.68
C LEU A 187 15.58 3.14 0.06
N GLY A 188 15.35 1.82 -0.07
CA GLY A 188 14.29 1.12 0.65
C GLY A 188 12.93 1.15 -0.03
N ASN A 189 12.78 1.90 -1.11
CA ASN A 189 11.62 1.85 -1.99
C ASN A 189 12.04 1.48 -3.42
N ARG A 190 11.19 0.75 -4.11
CA ARG A 190 11.51 0.25 -5.46
C ARG A 190 11.51 1.34 -6.51
N GLU A 191 10.78 2.42 -6.30
CA GLU A 191 10.61 3.51 -7.24
C GLU A 191 11.90 4.30 -7.41
N ASP A 192 12.49 4.72 -6.30
CA ASP A 192 13.78 5.41 -6.30
C ASP A 192 14.92 4.46 -6.72
N ASP A 193 14.85 3.20 -6.30
CA ASP A 193 15.85 2.20 -6.69
C ASP A 193 15.83 1.89 -8.20
N LEU A 194 14.74 2.15 -8.91
CA LEU A 194 14.60 2.03 -10.38
C LEU A 194 14.85 3.35 -11.11
N SER A 195 15.12 4.45 -10.43
CA SER A 195 15.25 5.78 -11.03
C SER A 195 16.67 6.14 -11.44
N ILE A 196 16.78 7.21 -12.21
CA ILE A 196 18.05 7.81 -12.63
C ILE A 196 18.06 9.28 -12.26
N ALA A 197 19.03 9.72 -11.48
CA ALA A 197 19.21 11.11 -11.14
C ALA A 197 20.30 11.77 -12.00
N LEU A 198 20.00 12.97 -12.49
CA LEU A 198 20.88 13.75 -13.33
C LEU A 198 20.90 15.21 -12.87
N ASP A 199 21.91 15.95 -13.30
CA ASP A 199 22.02 17.38 -13.00
C ASP A 199 20.76 18.13 -13.46
N LEU A 200 20.26 19.06 -12.64
CA LEU A 200 19.03 19.82 -12.89
C LEU A 200 19.06 20.53 -14.24
N GLN A 201 20.21 21.08 -14.63
CA GLN A 201 20.34 21.77 -15.92
C GLN A 201 20.25 20.79 -17.09
N ASP A 202 20.84 19.60 -16.94
CA ASP A 202 20.74 18.54 -17.93
C ASP A 202 19.31 18.02 -18.04
N TYR A 203 18.62 17.80 -16.90
CA TYR A 203 17.19 17.46 -16.87
C TYR A 203 16.35 18.49 -17.63
N ARG A 204 16.48 19.76 -17.28
CA ARG A 204 15.76 20.87 -17.98
C ARG A 204 16.05 20.89 -19.47
N SER A 205 17.31 20.61 -19.87
CA SER A 205 17.74 20.60 -21.28
C SER A 205 17.16 19.45 -22.09
N ILE A 206 16.92 18.27 -21.49
CA ILE A 206 16.39 17.08 -22.22
C ILE A 206 14.86 17.00 -22.16
N THR A 207 14.25 17.58 -21.12
CA THR A 207 12.78 17.60 -20.98
C THR A 207 12.15 18.76 -21.74
N GLY A 208 12.92 19.81 -22.04
CA GLY A 208 12.43 21.06 -22.62
C GLY A 208 11.72 21.97 -21.63
N LYS A 209 11.59 21.55 -20.37
CA LYS A 209 11.04 22.36 -19.28
C LYS A 209 12.13 23.25 -18.72
N ARG A 210 12.00 24.56 -18.93
CA ARG A 210 13.01 25.51 -18.49
C ARG A 210 12.92 25.86 -17.03
N GLU A 211 11.73 25.82 -16.47
CA GLU A 211 11.37 26.21 -15.10
C GLU A 211 10.35 25.23 -14.56
N GLY A 212 10.18 25.22 -13.26
CA GLY A 212 9.15 24.49 -12.55
C GLY A 212 9.59 23.15 -11.97
N THR A 213 9.04 22.87 -10.78
CA THR A 213 9.15 21.59 -10.12
C THR A 213 7.81 21.21 -9.49
N PRO A 214 7.37 19.95 -9.59
CA PRO A 214 6.15 19.50 -8.94
C PRO A 214 6.31 19.39 -7.41
N VAL A 215 7.56 19.31 -6.91
CA VAL A 215 7.86 19.22 -5.49
C VAL A 215 9.16 19.95 -5.19
N ALA A 216 9.19 20.67 -4.08
CA ALA A 216 10.41 21.20 -3.49
C ALA A 216 10.53 20.71 -2.04
N MET A 217 11.75 20.53 -1.58
CA MET A 217 12.04 20.20 -0.19
C MET A 217 12.92 21.29 0.40
N ALA A 218 12.58 21.72 1.60
CA ALA A 218 13.38 22.71 2.34
C ALA A 218 13.98 22.06 3.59
N LYS A 219 15.29 22.17 3.75
CA LYS A 219 15.97 21.79 4.99
C LYS A 219 15.85 22.91 5.99
N ILE A 220 15.49 22.58 7.22
CA ILE A 220 15.36 23.52 8.32
C ILE A 220 16.75 23.81 8.89
N GLU A 221 17.05 25.07 9.16
CA GLU A 221 18.26 25.48 9.85
C GLU A 221 18.25 25.00 11.31
N ASP A 222 19.40 24.51 11.78
CA ASP A 222 19.54 23.95 13.13
C ASP A 222 18.99 24.88 14.22
N GLY A 223 18.13 24.33 15.06
CA GLY A 223 17.55 25.05 16.21
C GLY A 223 16.24 25.79 15.93
N HIS A 224 15.75 25.77 14.72
CA HIS A 224 14.42 26.30 14.38
C HIS A 224 13.34 25.27 14.60
N ASP A 225 12.17 25.73 15.03
CA ASP A 225 10.98 24.88 15.18
C ASP A 225 10.31 24.66 13.83
N PRO A 226 10.06 23.40 13.40
CA PRO A 226 9.50 23.09 12.08
C PRO A 226 8.18 23.81 11.76
N GLU A 227 7.27 23.90 12.72
CA GLU A 227 5.97 24.57 12.55
C GLU A 227 6.15 26.08 12.29
N THR A 228 7.13 26.69 12.96
CA THR A 228 7.47 28.11 12.75
C THR A 228 8.02 28.34 11.35
N VAL A 229 8.89 27.45 10.87
CA VAL A 229 9.48 27.55 9.53
C VAL A 229 8.41 27.34 8.45
N VAL A 230 7.48 26.38 8.64
CA VAL A 230 6.31 26.23 7.76
C VAL A 230 5.55 27.53 7.61
N GLY A 231 5.19 28.19 8.73
CA GLY A 231 4.48 29.48 8.71
C GLY A 231 5.29 30.61 8.07
N ASN A 232 6.63 30.56 8.12
CA ASN A 232 7.49 31.52 7.44
C ASN A 232 7.51 31.30 5.92
N ILE A 233 7.59 30.02 5.48
CA ILE A 233 7.53 29.65 4.06
C ILE A 233 6.18 30.05 3.46
N GLU A 234 5.08 29.70 4.11
CA GLU A 234 3.73 30.06 3.64
C GLU A 234 3.58 31.57 3.44
N ARG A 235 4.08 32.36 4.39
CA ARG A 235 4.02 33.82 4.35
C ARG A 235 4.83 34.39 3.19
N GLU A 236 6.05 33.91 2.95
CA GLU A 236 6.89 34.35 1.83
C GLU A 236 6.29 33.96 0.47
N LEU A 237 5.67 32.78 0.37
CA LEU A 237 4.95 32.32 -0.82
C LEU A 237 3.71 33.19 -1.11
N GLU A 238 2.89 33.49 -0.08
CA GLU A 238 1.74 34.39 -0.21
C GLU A 238 2.18 35.81 -0.63
N ASP A 239 3.20 36.35 -0.01
CA ASP A 239 3.75 37.65 -0.35
C ASP A 239 4.30 37.67 -1.76
N SER A 240 4.93 36.59 -2.23
CA SER A 240 5.39 36.43 -3.61
C SER A 240 4.20 36.45 -4.60
N ALA A 241 3.15 35.72 -4.32
CA ALA A 241 1.94 35.66 -5.14
C ALA A 241 1.23 37.03 -5.22
N ILE A 242 1.11 37.74 -4.11
CA ILE A 242 0.54 39.10 -4.04
C ILE A 242 1.36 40.08 -4.91
N ARG A 243 2.68 40.00 -4.85
CA ARG A 243 3.59 40.86 -5.63
C ARG A 243 3.43 40.63 -7.13
N ARG A 244 3.08 39.41 -7.55
CA ARG A 244 2.82 39.05 -8.97
C ARG A 244 1.49 39.58 -9.50
N ARG A 245 0.54 39.98 -8.66
CA ARG A 245 -0.84 40.32 -9.03
C ARG A 245 -1.56 39.18 -9.74
N ASP A 246 -1.28 37.94 -9.36
CA ASP A 246 -1.96 36.79 -9.90
C ASP A 246 -3.45 36.87 -9.56
N GLU A 247 -4.31 36.88 -10.55
CA GLU A 247 -5.78 36.96 -10.36
C GLU A 247 -6.30 35.70 -9.66
N GLU A 248 -5.66 34.55 -9.90
CA GLU A 248 -5.85 33.32 -9.15
C GLU A 248 -4.63 33.15 -8.21
N ARG A 249 -4.83 33.34 -6.93
CA ARG A 249 -3.77 33.10 -5.94
C ARG A 249 -3.43 31.61 -5.99
N PRO A 250 -2.19 31.23 -6.36
CA PRO A 250 -1.80 29.84 -6.28
C PRO A 250 -1.86 29.43 -4.80
N SER A 251 -2.52 28.33 -4.52
CA SER A 251 -2.46 27.68 -3.21
C SER A 251 -1.16 26.87 -3.13
N PHE A 252 -0.61 26.78 -1.94
CA PHE A 252 0.57 25.97 -1.67
C PHE A 252 0.28 25.09 -0.45
N THR A 253 0.78 23.89 -0.50
CA THR A 253 0.75 22.98 0.64
C THR A 253 2.16 22.83 1.17
N VAL A 254 2.38 23.30 2.40
CA VAL A 254 3.68 23.24 3.10
C VAL A 254 3.52 22.32 4.30
N MET A 255 4.29 21.24 4.35
CA MET A 255 4.10 20.20 5.35
C MET A 255 5.42 19.72 5.93
N THR A 256 5.45 19.50 7.24
CA THR A 256 6.52 18.74 7.90
C THR A 256 6.35 17.24 7.63
N SER A 257 7.41 16.45 7.81
CA SER A 257 7.33 14.98 7.74
C SER A 257 6.31 14.41 8.73
N GLU A 258 6.12 15.04 9.89
CA GLU A 258 5.11 14.66 10.88
C GLU A 258 3.70 14.90 10.35
N THR A 259 3.42 16.06 9.78
CA THR A 259 2.11 16.40 9.19
C THR A 259 1.75 15.46 8.04
N VAL A 260 2.72 15.10 7.17
CA VAL A 260 2.50 14.12 6.10
C VAL A 260 2.18 12.75 6.69
N THR A 261 2.90 12.33 7.73
CA THR A 261 2.63 11.08 8.46
C THR A 261 1.19 11.03 8.97
N ASP A 262 0.77 12.06 9.69
CA ASP A 262 -0.58 12.16 10.26
C ASP A 262 -1.66 12.14 9.17
N MET A 263 -1.41 12.82 8.05
CA MET A 263 -2.32 12.83 6.90
C MET A 263 -2.49 11.41 6.33
N VAL A 264 -1.38 10.70 6.09
CA VAL A 264 -1.40 9.32 5.59
C VAL A 264 -2.13 8.41 6.57
N GLU A 265 -1.85 8.51 7.88
CA GLU A 265 -2.53 7.73 8.90
C GLU A 265 -4.04 8.01 8.93
N ASN A 266 -4.46 9.26 8.81
CA ASN A 266 -5.87 9.63 8.76
C ASN A 266 -6.57 9.06 7.51
N ILE A 267 -5.98 9.20 6.32
CA ILE A 267 -6.52 8.63 5.08
C ILE A 267 -6.65 7.11 5.19
N MET A 268 -5.58 6.45 5.67
CA MET A 268 -5.59 4.99 5.88
C MET A 268 -6.65 4.59 6.91
N GLY A 269 -6.81 5.35 7.98
CA GLY A 269 -7.85 5.13 8.99
C GLY A 269 -9.28 5.19 8.41
N VAL A 270 -9.57 6.15 7.56
CA VAL A 270 -10.87 6.27 6.87
C VAL A 270 -11.10 5.09 5.92
N LEU A 271 -10.08 4.73 5.12
CA LEU A 271 -10.15 3.57 4.22
C LEU A 271 -10.37 2.28 5.00
N GLN A 272 -9.63 2.04 6.07
CA GLN A 272 -9.79 0.87 6.93
C GLN A 272 -11.18 0.81 7.57
N ALA A 273 -11.72 1.93 8.03
CA ALA A 273 -13.07 2.00 8.58
C ALA A 273 -14.14 1.63 7.53
N ALA A 274 -14.02 2.13 6.32
CA ALA A 274 -14.92 1.77 5.21
C ALA A 274 -14.84 0.27 4.87
N VAL A 275 -13.62 -0.28 4.81
CA VAL A 275 -13.40 -1.72 4.57
C VAL A 275 -14.03 -2.58 5.66
N ILE A 276 -13.83 -2.22 6.93
CA ILE A 276 -14.40 -2.93 8.08
C ILE A 276 -15.95 -2.89 8.00
N ALA A 277 -16.53 -1.75 7.60
CA ALA A 277 -17.98 -1.63 7.45
C ALA A 277 -18.52 -2.59 6.36
N PHE A 278 -17.94 -2.57 5.16
CA PHE A 278 -18.35 -3.47 4.06
C PHE A 278 -18.12 -4.95 4.39
N ALA A 279 -16.96 -5.27 4.96
CA ALA A 279 -16.64 -6.63 5.38
C ALA A 279 -17.60 -7.12 6.46
N SER A 280 -17.99 -6.27 7.41
CA SER A 280 -18.96 -6.62 8.45
C SER A 280 -20.32 -7.00 7.85
N ILE A 281 -20.80 -6.27 6.84
CA ILE A 281 -22.03 -6.61 6.13
C ILE A 281 -21.91 -7.98 5.45
N ALA A 282 -20.82 -8.21 4.72
CA ALA A 282 -20.59 -9.47 4.03
C ALA A 282 -20.50 -10.66 5.01
N ILE A 283 -19.86 -10.48 6.15
CA ILE A 283 -19.71 -11.47 7.20
C ILE A 283 -21.06 -11.77 7.88
N ILE A 284 -21.88 -10.76 8.13
CA ILE A 284 -23.25 -10.96 8.68
C ILE A 284 -24.07 -11.79 7.71
N VAL A 285 -24.05 -11.45 6.42
CA VAL A 285 -24.80 -12.20 5.38
C VAL A 285 -24.28 -13.63 5.28
N GLY A 286 -22.95 -13.83 5.26
CA GLY A 286 -22.34 -15.16 5.28
C GLY A 286 -22.68 -15.94 6.56
N GLY A 287 -22.68 -15.29 7.72
CA GLY A 287 -23.03 -15.86 9.02
C GLY A 287 -24.50 -16.33 9.07
N ILE A 288 -25.42 -15.52 8.57
CA ILE A 288 -26.84 -15.91 8.43
C ILE A 288 -26.97 -17.13 7.51
N GLY A 289 -26.19 -17.17 6.43
CA GLY A 289 -26.13 -18.30 5.54
C GLY A 289 -25.63 -19.58 6.21
N ILE A 290 -24.54 -19.51 7.01
CA ILE A 290 -24.06 -20.63 7.83
C ILE A 290 -25.15 -21.08 8.79
N MET A 291 -25.77 -20.16 9.51
CA MET A 291 -26.82 -20.45 10.47
C MET A 291 -27.97 -21.21 9.78
N ASN A 292 -28.43 -20.77 8.62
CA ASN A 292 -29.50 -21.43 7.86
C ASN A 292 -29.09 -22.83 7.36
N THR A 293 -27.86 -22.96 6.86
CA THR A 293 -27.30 -24.26 6.44
C THR A 293 -27.22 -25.24 7.62
N MET A 294 -26.80 -24.76 8.79
CA MET A 294 -26.71 -25.57 10.00
C MET A 294 -28.09 -25.99 10.53
N TYR A 295 -29.12 -25.12 10.44
CA TYR A 295 -30.51 -25.51 10.78
C TYR A 295 -31.02 -26.63 9.89
N THR A 296 -30.72 -26.57 8.59
CA THR A 296 -31.08 -27.65 7.66
C THR A 296 -30.31 -28.94 8.00
N SER A 297 -29.01 -28.87 8.26
CA SER A 297 -28.16 -29.99 8.67
C SER A 297 -28.69 -30.67 9.95
N VAL A 298 -29.08 -29.88 10.95
CA VAL A 298 -29.66 -30.40 12.20
C VAL A 298 -30.98 -31.14 11.92
N LYS A 299 -31.87 -30.61 11.07
CA LYS A 299 -33.13 -31.28 10.71
C LYS A 299 -32.89 -32.61 9.97
N GLU A 300 -31.98 -32.61 8.98
CA GLU A 300 -31.65 -33.82 8.20
C GLU A 300 -31.03 -34.91 9.06
N ARG A 301 -30.31 -34.55 10.14
CA ARG A 301 -29.60 -35.47 11.05
C ARG A 301 -30.29 -35.65 12.39
N THR A 302 -31.60 -35.32 12.50
CA THR A 302 -32.37 -35.42 13.76
C THR A 302 -32.31 -36.80 14.35
N LYS A 303 -32.48 -37.87 13.53
CA LYS A 303 -32.42 -39.24 13.96
C LYS A 303 -31.05 -39.67 14.48
N GLU A 304 -29.97 -39.23 13.82
CA GLU A 304 -28.58 -39.48 14.27
C GLU A 304 -28.33 -38.84 15.65
N ILE A 305 -28.80 -37.59 15.83
CA ILE A 305 -28.69 -36.86 17.12
C ILE A 305 -29.46 -37.63 18.21
N GLY A 306 -30.65 -38.13 17.89
CA GLY A 306 -31.48 -38.96 18.79
C GLY A 306 -30.72 -40.19 19.26
N ILE A 307 -30.12 -40.95 18.33
CA ILE A 307 -29.33 -42.16 18.63
C ILE A 307 -28.13 -41.81 19.54
N LEU A 308 -27.35 -40.75 19.18
CA LEU A 308 -26.20 -40.33 20.00
C LEU A 308 -26.61 -39.98 21.41
N LYS A 309 -27.75 -39.32 21.63
CA LYS A 309 -28.27 -38.98 22.95
C LYS A 309 -28.83 -40.20 23.68
N ALA A 310 -29.44 -41.14 23.01
CA ALA A 310 -29.92 -42.40 23.58
C ALA A 310 -28.76 -43.28 24.12
N VAL A 311 -27.58 -43.23 23.49
CA VAL A 311 -26.34 -43.89 23.90
C VAL A 311 -25.59 -43.09 24.97
N GLY A 312 -26.09 -41.89 25.41
CA GLY A 312 -25.57 -41.14 26.54
C GLY A 312 -24.71 -39.90 26.16
N ALA A 313 -24.74 -39.42 24.94
CA ALA A 313 -24.05 -38.18 24.60
C ALA A 313 -24.62 -36.98 25.35
N LYS A 314 -23.74 -36.24 26.05
CA LYS A 314 -24.12 -35.04 26.80
C LYS A 314 -24.41 -33.88 25.83
N LYS A 315 -25.28 -32.94 26.23
CA LYS A 315 -25.63 -31.72 25.45
C LYS A 315 -24.39 -30.99 24.94
N LYS A 316 -23.35 -30.84 25.74
CA LYS A 316 -22.10 -30.21 25.36
C LYS A 316 -21.37 -30.90 24.19
N HIS A 317 -21.44 -32.22 24.10
CA HIS A 317 -20.82 -32.97 23.01
C HIS A 317 -21.52 -32.69 21.67
N ILE A 318 -22.88 -32.65 21.69
CA ILE A 318 -23.66 -32.30 20.50
C ILE A 318 -23.34 -30.87 20.05
N VAL A 319 -23.34 -29.91 20.98
CA VAL A 319 -22.99 -28.53 20.67
C VAL A 319 -21.58 -28.44 20.06
N SER A 320 -20.59 -29.10 20.65
CA SER A 320 -19.20 -29.07 20.12
C SER A 320 -19.09 -29.62 18.70
N ILE A 321 -19.78 -30.72 18.38
CA ILE A 321 -19.75 -31.31 17.03
C ILE A 321 -20.26 -30.31 16.00
N PHE A 322 -21.42 -29.70 16.26
CA PHE A 322 -22.02 -28.75 15.33
C PHE A 322 -21.27 -27.42 15.26
N LEU A 323 -20.68 -26.95 16.37
CA LEU A 323 -19.81 -25.76 16.37
C LEU A 323 -18.55 -26.00 15.53
N PHE A 324 -17.94 -27.18 15.68
CA PHE A 324 -16.76 -27.52 14.88
C PHE A 324 -17.09 -27.64 13.40
N GLU A 325 -18.24 -28.22 13.05
CA GLU A 325 -18.71 -28.30 11.67
C GLU A 325 -18.95 -26.90 11.08
N ALA A 326 -19.60 -25.99 11.82
CA ALA A 326 -19.81 -24.61 11.42
C ALA A 326 -18.49 -23.81 11.30
N GLY A 327 -17.56 -24.01 12.25
CA GLY A 327 -16.22 -23.43 12.20
C GLY A 327 -15.41 -23.87 10.98
N ILE A 328 -15.51 -25.16 10.59
CA ILE A 328 -14.86 -25.66 9.36
C ILE A 328 -15.46 -25.01 8.12
N ILE A 329 -16.78 -24.80 8.06
CA ILE A 329 -17.41 -24.09 6.94
C ILE A 329 -16.87 -22.65 6.85
N GLY A 330 -16.79 -21.98 7.99
CA GLY A 330 -16.17 -20.65 8.08
C GLY A 330 -14.72 -20.64 7.63
N LEU A 331 -13.92 -21.62 8.09
CA LEU A 331 -12.52 -21.76 7.72
C LEU A 331 -12.31 -21.99 6.22
N VAL A 332 -13.14 -22.82 5.59
CA VAL A 332 -13.09 -23.05 4.14
C VAL A 332 -13.37 -21.75 3.37
N GLY A 333 -14.37 -20.97 3.83
CA GLY A 333 -14.63 -19.64 3.30
C GLY A 333 -13.43 -18.69 3.53
N GLY A 334 -12.83 -18.75 4.73
CA GLY A 334 -11.64 -17.98 5.07
C GLY A 334 -10.43 -18.28 4.19
N VAL A 335 -10.15 -19.57 3.95
CA VAL A 335 -9.06 -19.97 3.03
C VAL A 335 -9.32 -19.46 1.61
N GLY A 336 -10.54 -19.59 1.11
CA GLY A 336 -10.92 -19.03 -0.20
C GLY A 336 -10.74 -17.52 -0.26
N GLY A 337 -11.18 -16.81 0.79
CA GLY A 337 -11.03 -15.34 0.90
C GLY A 337 -9.57 -14.90 0.97
N VAL A 338 -8.74 -15.57 1.76
CA VAL A 338 -7.30 -15.30 1.86
C VAL A 338 -6.61 -15.52 0.53
N VAL A 339 -6.85 -16.66 -0.14
CA VAL A 339 -6.22 -16.97 -1.44
C VAL A 339 -6.59 -15.92 -2.49
N LEU A 340 -7.87 -15.57 -2.58
CA LEU A 340 -8.32 -14.53 -3.52
C LEU A 340 -7.82 -13.14 -3.12
N GLY A 341 -7.78 -12.81 -1.82
CA GLY A 341 -7.32 -11.51 -1.32
C GLY A 341 -5.85 -11.28 -1.58
N VAL A 342 -5.01 -12.25 -1.25
CA VAL A 342 -3.57 -12.23 -1.56
C VAL A 342 -3.35 -12.23 -3.07
N GLY A 343 -4.10 -13.05 -3.81
CA GLY A 343 -4.01 -13.08 -5.27
C GLY A 343 -4.35 -11.74 -5.92
N LEU A 344 -5.37 -11.02 -5.43
CA LEU A 344 -5.69 -9.68 -5.93
C LEU A 344 -4.61 -8.65 -5.55
N ALA A 345 -4.08 -8.72 -4.32
CA ALA A 345 -3.02 -7.81 -3.87
C ALA A 345 -1.77 -7.93 -4.76
N ILE A 346 -1.32 -9.16 -5.03
CA ILE A 346 -0.20 -9.43 -5.95
C ILE A 346 -0.53 -9.01 -7.39
N ALA A 347 -1.75 -9.27 -7.86
CA ALA A 347 -2.16 -8.87 -9.19
C ALA A 347 -2.21 -7.35 -9.35
N ALA A 348 -2.68 -6.62 -8.34
CA ALA A 348 -2.68 -5.16 -8.30
C ALA A 348 -1.25 -4.62 -8.35
N GLU A 349 -0.34 -5.16 -7.54
CA GLU A 349 1.08 -4.83 -7.57
C GLU A 349 1.67 -5.03 -8.96
N MET A 350 1.47 -6.19 -9.61
CA MET A 350 1.99 -6.47 -10.95
C MET A 350 1.43 -5.53 -12.02
N VAL A 351 0.13 -5.19 -11.95
CA VAL A 351 -0.51 -4.28 -12.92
C VAL A 351 0.00 -2.86 -12.74
N LEU A 352 0.15 -2.39 -11.51
CA LEU A 352 0.66 -1.05 -11.23
C LEU A 352 2.14 -0.93 -11.59
N ALA A 353 2.95 -1.95 -11.28
CA ALA A 353 4.35 -2.03 -11.68
C ALA A 353 4.53 -1.94 -13.21
N GLY A 354 3.63 -2.56 -13.99
CA GLY A 354 3.69 -2.52 -15.46
C GLY A 354 3.07 -1.27 -16.09
N SER A 355 2.35 -0.45 -15.35
CA SER A 355 1.63 0.72 -15.90
C SER A 355 2.49 1.98 -16.02
N GLY A 356 3.72 2.01 -15.49
CA GLY A 356 4.55 3.21 -15.42
C GLY A 356 3.95 4.32 -14.54
N MET A 357 3.00 3.99 -13.68
CA MET A 357 2.47 4.92 -12.68
C MET A 357 3.51 5.17 -11.61
N MET A 358 3.57 6.41 -11.13
CA MET A 358 4.50 6.96 -10.17
C MET A 358 4.43 6.32 -8.77
N PHE A 359 3.38 5.58 -8.46
CA PHE A 359 3.22 4.92 -7.17
C PHE A 359 3.47 3.43 -7.29
N TYR A 360 4.55 2.97 -6.70
CA TYR A 360 4.82 1.55 -6.54
C TYR A 360 4.06 1.04 -5.31
N LEU A 361 2.98 0.32 -5.55
CA LEU A 361 2.19 -0.27 -4.49
C LEU A 361 2.72 -1.68 -4.20
N GLU A 362 3.56 -1.83 -3.20
CA GLU A 362 3.95 -3.15 -2.70
C GLU A 362 2.82 -3.76 -1.87
N ALA A 363 2.42 -4.98 -2.21
CA ALA A 363 1.45 -5.71 -1.42
C ALA A 363 2.11 -6.27 -0.15
N TYR A 364 1.84 -5.67 0.99
CA TYR A 364 2.36 -6.17 2.27
C TYR A 364 1.60 -7.40 2.74
N ILE A 365 2.13 -8.59 2.45
CA ILE A 365 1.52 -9.86 2.82
C ILE A 365 2.12 -10.36 4.14
N SER A 366 1.48 -9.97 5.25
CA SER A 366 1.86 -10.42 6.58
C SER A 366 1.28 -11.79 6.92
N ILE A 367 2.11 -12.69 7.46
CA ILE A 367 1.63 -13.97 7.99
C ILE A 367 0.59 -13.78 9.11
N TRP A 368 0.71 -12.69 9.88
CA TRP A 368 -0.23 -12.34 10.94
C TRP A 368 -1.61 -11.98 10.38
N LEU A 369 -1.66 -11.28 9.24
CA LEU A 369 -2.90 -10.94 8.56
C LEU A 369 -3.61 -12.20 8.05
N ILE A 370 -2.86 -13.15 7.48
CA ILE A 370 -3.40 -14.45 7.04
C ILE A 370 -3.95 -15.24 8.23
N LEU A 371 -3.18 -15.36 9.31
CA LEU A 371 -3.61 -16.06 10.52
C LEU A 371 -4.84 -15.40 11.16
N PHE A 372 -4.87 -14.08 11.18
CA PHE A 372 -6.04 -13.33 11.64
C PHE A 372 -7.27 -13.64 10.79
N GLY A 373 -7.19 -13.57 9.47
CA GLY A 373 -8.30 -13.87 8.57
C GLY A 373 -8.85 -15.29 8.75
N LEU A 374 -7.96 -16.30 8.86
CA LEU A 374 -8.34 -17.69 9.09
C LEU A 374 -8.99 -17.90 10.47
N THR A 375 -8.39 -17.35 11.52
CA THR A 375 -8.94 -17.45 12.88
C THR A 375 -10.28 -16.75 12.98
N PHE A 376 -10.37 -15.56 12.42
CA PHE A 376 -11.59 -14.76 12.41
C PHE A 376 -12.74 -15.47 11.67
N SER A 377 -12.49 -16.03 10.49
CA SER A 377 -13.49 -16.77 9.72
C SER A 377 -13.98 -18.02 10.46
N PHE A 378 -13.08 -18.74 11.15
CA PHE A 378 -13.44 -19.87 12.01
C PHE A 378 -14.35 -19.44 13.16
N VAL A 379 -13.99 -18.35 13.85
CA VAL A 379 -14.78 -17.81 14.97
C VAL A 379 -16.16 -17.36 14.51
N VAL A 380 -16.25 -16.66 13.38
CA VAL A 380 -17.52 -16.25 12.76
C VAL A 380 -18.37 -17.47 12.43
N GLY A 381 -17.77 -18.53 11.87
CA GLY A 381 -18.43 -19.81 11.63
C GLY A 381 -19.02 -20.42 12.90
N CYS A 382 -18.22 -20.48 13.97
CA CYS A 382 -18.67 -20.99 15.27
C CYS A 382 -19.80 -20.15 15.88
N LEU A 383 -19.69 -18.82 15.84
CA LEU A 383 -20.73 -17.92 16.36
C LEU A 383 -22.05 -18.10 15.60
N SER A 384 -21.98 -18.20 14.28
CA SER A 384 -23.15 -18.40 13.40
C SER A 384 -23.79 -19.78 13.61
N GLY A 385 -23.00 -20.82 13.89
CA GLY A 385 -23.46 -22.17 14.19
C GLY A 385 -23.98 -22.37 15.60
N TYR A 386 -23.77 -21.43 16.53
CA TYR A 386 -24.09 -21.63 17.94
C TYR A 386 -25.59 -21.84 18.21
N LEU A 387 -26.46 -21.04 17.61
CA LEU A 387 -27.91 -21.15 17.79
C LEU A 387 -28.45 -22.49 17.27
N PRO A 388 -28.16 -22.95 16.04
CA PRO A 388 -28.55 -24.25 15.54
C PRO A 388 -27.99 -25.40 16.40
N ALA A 389 -26.71 -25.34 16.79
CA ALA A 389 -26.07 -26.34 17.63
C ALA A 389 -26.75 -26.48 18.99
N LYS A 390 -27.13 -25.37 19.62
CA LYS A 390 -27.87 -25.34 20.86
C LYS A 390 -29.25 -25.95 20.72
N GLN A 391 -29.92 -25.73 19.59
CA GLN A 391 -31.24 -26.32 19.30
C GLN A 391 -31.12 -27.83 19.09
N ALA A 392 -30.11 -28.31 18.33
CA ALA A 392 -29.81 -29.74 18.18
C ALA A 392 -29.59 -30.43 19.53
N ALA A 393 -28.86 -29.77 20.44
CA ALA A 393 -28.60 -30.30 21.79
C ALA A 393 -29.84 -30.34 22.70
N LYS A 394 -30.92 -29.64 22.38
CA LYS A 394 -32.19 -29.65 23.12
C LYS A 394 -33.15 -30.76 22.67
N LEU A 395 -32.97 -31.36 21.47
CA LEU A 395 -33.85 -32.44 20.96
C LEU A 395 -33.95 -33.57 21.99
N GLU A 396 -35.15 -34.08 22.24
CA GLU A 396 -35.35 -35.24 23.10
C GLU A 396 -35.15 -36.53 22.28
N PRO A 397 -34.46 -37.54 22.85
CA PRO A 397 -34.16 -38.80 22.15
C PRO A 397 -35.43 -39.48 21.57
N VAL A 398 -36.52 -39.47 22.34
CA VAL A 398 -37.78 -40.10 21.97
C VAL A 398 -38.41 -39.42 20.76
N ASP A 399 -38.45 -38.10 20.76
CA ASP A 399 -39.01 -37.30 19.65
C ASP A 399 -38.13 -37.37 18.41
N ALA A 400 -36.80 -37.37 18.60
CA ALA A 400 -35.85 -37.46 17.49
C ALA A 400 -35.88 -38.83 16.79
N LEU A 401 -36.16 -39.93 17.50
CA LEU A 401 -36.27 -41.27 16.92
C LEU A 401 -37.62 -41.53 16.22
N ARG A 402 -38.64 -40.73 16.58
CA ARG A 402 -39.99 -40.79 16.03
C ARG A 402 -40.18 -39.91 14.78
N TYR A 403 -39.19 -39.13 14.47
CA TYR A 403 -39.18 -38.23 13.32
C TYR A 403 -39.00 -39.04 12.02
N GLU A 404 -40.03 -39.01 11.14
CA GLU A 404 -39.99 -39.59 9.79
C GLU A 404 -39.36 -38.61 8.78
#